data_7a9fe7e2944dceb831d940208aa1c10c
#
_entry.id   7a9fe7e2944dceb831d940208aa1c10c
#
_cell.length_a   1.000
_cell.length_b   1.000
_cell.length_c   1.000
_cell.angle_alpha   90.00
_cell.angle_beta   90.00
_cell.angle_gamma   90.00
#
_symmetry.space_group_name_H-M   'P 1'
#
loop_
_entity.id
_entity.type
_entity.pdbx_description
1 polymer ?
#
loop_
_entity_poly.entity_id
_entity_poly.type
_entity_poly.pdbx_seq_one_letter_code
_entity_poly.pdbx_strand_id
1 'polypeptide(L)'
;MSAPAGDPYETRLNIYYGPLEIIREKELADACTYKWYNQTLCRVNDSVVRMAVIEGEYHWHQHTVEDEFFYVVEGRLFIDLEGRTVELAPREGFVVPHGTLHRTRATQRTVILMVENATIVPTGS
;
A
#
# COMPACT_ATOMS: atom_id res chain seq x y z
N MET A 1 18.02 2.92 3.92
CA MET A 1 18.11 3.16 5.36
C MET A 1 16.79 2.77 6.00
N SER A 2 16.84 2.01 7.07
CA SER A 2 15.63 1.60 7.77
C SER A 2 15.01 2.76 8.54
N ALA A 3 13.75 2.61 8.91
CA ALA A 3 13.03 3.59 9.72
C ALA A 3 13.71 3.79 11.07
N PRO A 4 13.53 4.95 11.71
CA PRO A 4 14.03 5.18 13.06
C PRO A 4 13.49 4.13 14.04
N ALA A 5 14.22 3.91 15.11
CA ALA A 5 13.77 3.02 16.17
C ALA A 5 12.42 3.49 16.69
N GLY A 6 11.45 2.58 16.77
CA GLY A 6 10.09 2.88 17.18
C GLY A 6 9.11 3.18 16.04
N ASP A 7 9.62 3.43 14.83
CA ASP A 7 8.76 3.59 13.66
C ASP A 7 8.48 2.21 13.08
N PRO A 8 7.21 1.74 13.09
CA PRO A 8 6.87 0.41 12.59
C PRO A 8 6.81 0.32 11.07
N TYR A 9 6.89 1.44 10.37
CA TYR A 9 6.67 1.50 8.93
C TYR A 9 7.97 1.67 8.18
N GLU A 10 8.18 0.85 7.15
CA GLU A 10 9.29 0.98 6.21
C GLU A 10 8.71 1.32 4.84
N THR A 11 8.90 2.55 4.38
CA THR A 11 8.35 3.03 3.12
C THR A 11 9.49 3.39 2.17
N ARG A 12 9.51 2.78 1.00
CA ARG A 12 10.52 2.99 -0.03
C ARG A 12 9.86 3.48 -1.31
N LEU A 13 10.09 4.73 -1.64
CA LEU A 13 9.46 5.40 -2.77
C LEU A 13 10.26 5.24 -4.07
N ASN A 14 11.48 4.71 -4.01
CA ASN A 14 12.27 4.44 -5.20
C ASN A 14 11.60 3.36 -6.05
N ILE A 15 11.68 3.51 -7.36
CA ILE A 15 11.14 2.54 -8.31
C ILE A 15 12.07 1.33 -8.36
N TYR A 16 11.55 0.16 -8.01
CA TYR A 16 12.36 -1.06 -7.91
C TYR A 16 12.62 -1.69 -9.29
N TYR A 17 11.60 -1.72 -10.15
CA TYR A 17 11.70 -2.30 -11.49
C TYR A 17 11.59 -1.21 -12.54
N GLY A 18 12.59 -1.13 -13.43
CA GLY A 18 12.56 -0.20 -14.55
C GLY A 18 11.75 -0.73 -15.74
N PRO A 19 11.64 0.09 -16.79
CA PRO A 19 10.97 -0.37 -18.01
C PRO A 19 11.62 -1.62 -18.57
N LEU A 20 10.82 -2.51 -19.14
CA LEU A 20 11.24 -3.75 -19.78
C LEU A 20 11.79 -4.81 -18.82
N GLU A 21 11.69 -4.58 -17.51
CA GLU A 21 12.02 -5.57 -16.50
C GLU A 21 10.79 -6.35 -16.06
N ILE A 22 10.96 -7.62 -15.74
CA ILE A 22 9.87 -8.45 -15.21
C ILE A 22 9.70 -8.14 -13.73
N ILE A 23 8.48 -7.80 -13.34
CA ILE A 23 8.14 -7.55 -11.94
C ILE A 23 7.80 -8.88 -11.28
N ARG A 24 8.52 -9.21 -10.20
CA ARG A 24 8.31 -10.42 -9.40
C ARG A 24 8.03 -10.03 -7.96
N GLU A 25 6.83 -9.51 -7.73
CA GLU A 25 6.48 -8.98 -6.40
C GLU A 25 6.52 -10.05 -5.31
N LYS A 26 6.25 -11.31 -5.66
CA LYS A 26 6.31 -12.40 -4.69
C LYS A 26 7.70 -12.56 -4.08
N GLU A 27 8.75 -12.38 -4.88
CA GLU A 27 10.12 -12.48 -4.37
C GLU A 27 10.39 -11.39 -3.33
N LEU A 28 9.94 -10.16 -3.60
CA LEU A 28 10.08 -9.06 -2.65
C LEU A 28 9.24 -9.29 -1.39
N ALA A 29 8.01 -9.76 -1.56
CA ALA A 29 7.12 -10.03 -0.44
C ALA A 29 7.68 -11.13 0.45
N ASP A 30 8.19 -12.21 -0.15
CA ASP A 30 8.73 -13.35 0.60
C ASP A 30 10.02 -12.97 1.35
N ALA A 31 10.80 -12.03 0.81
CA ALA A 31 12.02 -11.56 1.47
C ALA A 31 11.77 -10.50 2.54
N CYS A 32 10.55 -9.99 2.64
CA CYS A 32 10.23 -8.91 3.57
C CYS A 32 10.20 -9.42 5.00
N THR A 33 10.93 -8.73 5.90
CA THR A 33 10.97 -9.03 7.32
C THR A 33 10.26 -7.96 8.17
N TYR A 34 9.77 -6.91 7.53
CA TYR A 34 9.08 -5.83 8.22
C TYR A 34 7.62 -6.19 8.47
N LYS A 35 7.07 -5.72 9.56
CA LYS A 35 5.63 -5.83 9.83
C LYS A 35 4.81 -4.92 8.91
N TRP A 36 5.38 -3.80 8.50
CA TRP A 36 4.74 -2.85 7.60
C TRP A 36 5.77 -2.34 6.60
N TYR A 37 5.62 -2.74 5.35
CA TYR A 37 6.57 -2.44 4.29
C TYR A 37 5.82 -1.98 3.05
N ASN A 38 6.28 -0.87 2.46
CA ASN A 38 5.71 -0.30 1.25
C ASN A 38 6.86 -0.03 0.27
N GLN A 39 6.81 -0.65 -0.91
CA GLN A 39 7.82 -0.49 -1.95
C GLN A 39 7.14 -0.12 -3.26
N THR A 40 7.58 0.98 -3.89
CA THR A 40 7.16 1.31 -5.24
C THR A 40 7.79 0.30 -6.19
N LEU A 41 6.95 -0.41 -6.96
CA LEU A 41 7.41 -1.43 -7.89
C LEU A 41 7.79 -0.84 -9.24
N CYS A 42 6.91 -0.05 -9.83
CA CYS A 42 7.11 0.48 -11.17
C CYS A 42 6.28 1.74 -11.37
N ARG A 43 6.56 2.40 -12.49
CA ARG A 43 5.83 3.59 -12.90
C ARG A 43 5.20 3.38 -14.27
N VAL A 44 3.96 3.84 -14.44
CA VAL A 44 3.26 3.85 -15.72
C VAL A 44 2.71 5.26 -15.89
N ASN A 45 3.28 6.02 -16.82
CA ASN A 45 2.98 7.45 -17.00
C ASN A 45 3.11 8.19 -15.66
N ASP A 46 2.06 8.83 -15.18
CA ASP A 46 2.06 9.57 -13.92
C ASP A 46 1.62 8.71 -12.74
N SER A 47 1.33 7.43 -12.98
CA SER A 47 0.90 6.50 -11.94
C SER A 47 2.04 5.60 -11.51
N VAL A 48 1.98 5.15 -10.27
CA VAL A 48 2.90 4.13 -9.75
C VAL A 48 2.11 2.94 -9.23
N VAL A 49 2.75 1.77 -9.30
CA VAL A 49 2.24 0.56 -8.68
C VAL A 49 3.13 0.29 -7.48
N ARG A 50 2.53 0.16 -6.31
CA ARG A 50 3.23 -0.12 -5.06
C ARG A 50 2.78 -1.44 -4.50
N MET A 51 3.70 -2.12 -3.83
CA MET A 51 3.38 -3.32 -3.07
C MET A 51 3.53 -2.98 -1.59
N ALA A 52 2.57 -3.42 -0.78
CA ALA A 52 2.70 -3.33 0.66
C ALA A 52 2.56 -4.72 1.27
N VAL A 53 3.42 -5.01 2.24
CA VAL A 53 3.32 -6.19 3.10
C VAL A 53 3.01 -5.67 4.47
N ILE A 54 1.82 -5.96 4.98
CA ILE A 54 1.30 -5.29 6.17
C ILE A 54 0.76 -6.27 7.19
N GLU A 55 0.93 -5.87 8.45
CA GLU A 55 0.29 -6.49 9.60
C GLU A 55 0.20 -5.42 10.68
N GLY A 56 -1.00 -5.19 11.21
CA GLY A 56 -1.25 -4.10 12.15
C GLY A 56 -2.12 -3.01 11.54
N GLU A 57 -2.01 -1.81 12.07
CA GLU A 57 -2.86 -0.69 11.68
C GLU A 57 -2.02 0.49 11.21
N TYR A 58 -2.49 1.15 10.15
CA TYR A 58 -1.96 2.43 9.73
C TYR A 58 -2.75 3.54 10.42
N HIS A 59 -2.25 4.79 10.38
CA HIS A 59 -2.97 5.91 10.95
C HIS A 59 -4.10 6.37 10.02
N TRP A 60 -5.12 7.01 10.59
CA TRP A 60 -6.18 7.64 9.81
C TRP A 60 -5.60 8.79 9.00
N HIS A 61 -5.95 8.87 7.72
CA HIS A 61 -5.48 9.92 6.83
C HIS A 61 -6.39 10.07 5.62
N GLN A 62 -6.13 11.10 4.82
CA GLN A 62 -6.79 11.31 3.54
C GLN A 62 -5.79 11.92 2.57
N HIS A 63 -6.12 11.84 1.28
CA HIS A 63 -5.36 12.50 0.22
C HIS A 63 -6.28 13.53 -0.42
N THR A 64 -5.81 14.79 -0.56
CA THR A 64 -6.68 15.88 -0.97
C THR A 64 -7.02 15.84 -2.46
N VAL A 65 -6.14 15.30 -3.30
CA VAL A 65 -6.33 15.34 -4.77
C VAL A 65 -6.19 13.98 -5.45
N GLU A 66 -5.65 12.96 -4.78
CA GLU A 66 -5.37 11.67 -5.41
C GLU A 66 -6.36 10.60 -4.95
N ASP A 67 -6.84 9.82 -5.92
CA ASP A 67 -7.55 8.57 -5.63
C ASP A 67 -6.51 7.48 -5.38
N GLU A 68 -6.92 6.43 -4.68
CA GLU A 68 -6.04 5.33 -4.32
C GLU A 68 -6.73 4.01 -4.55
N PHE A 69 -6.13 3.13 -5.37
CA PHE A 69 -6.66 1.79 -5.64
C PHE A 69 -5.90 0.77 -4.80
N PHE A 70 -6.64 -0.11 -4.13
CA PHE A 70 -6.11 -1.23 -3.36
C PHE A 70 -6.54 -2.55 -3.98
N TYR A 71 -5.64 -3.52 -4.01
CA TYR A 71 -5.91 -4.86 -4.53
C TYR A 71 -5.18 -5.88 -3.66
N VAL A 72 -5.90 -6.88 -3.17
CA VAL A 72 -5.32 -7.89 -2.29
C VAL A 72 -4.74 -9.04 -3.09
N VAL A 73 -3.47 -9.36 -2.84
CA VAL A 73 -2.77 -10.50 -3.43
C VAL A 73 -2.92 -11.72 -2.54
N GLU A 74 -2.61 -11.56 -1.25
CA GLU A 74 -2.80 -12.63 -0.26
C GLU A 74 -3.12 -12.02 1.11
N GLY A 75 -3.79 -12.79 1.95
CA GLY A 75 -4.22 -12.31 3.25
C GLY A 75 -5.59 -11.67 3.20
N ARG A 76 -5.79 -10.62 3.98
CA ARG A 76 -7.08 -9.95 4.06
C ARG A 76 -6.87 -8.51 4.51
N LEU A 77 -7.37 -7.58 3.70
CA LEU A 77 -7.23 -6.15 3.97
C LEU A 77 -8.53 -5.58 4.52
N PHE A 78 -8.42 -4.81 5.59
CA PHE A 78 -9.54 -4.01 6.10
C PHE A 78 -9.25 -2.54 5.81
N ILE A 79 -10.22 -1.86 5.23
CA ILE A 79 -10.18 -0.42 5.00
C ILE A 79 -11.27 0.18 5.86
N ASP A 80 -10.89 0.90 6.91
CA ASP A 80 -11.84 1.58 7.77
C ASP A 80 -12.17 2.94 7.16
N LEU A 81 -13.46 3.20 7.02
CA LEU A 81 -14.02 4.46 6.57
C LEU A 81 -14.84 5.04 7.71
N GLU A 82 -15.25 6.29 7.59
CA GLU A 82 -16.23 6.82 8.54
C GLU A 82 -17.54 6.06 8.39
N GLY A 83 -17.98 5.45 9.47
CA GLY A 83 -19.27 4.75 9.50
C GLY A 83 -19.28 3.32 8.98
N ARG A 84 -18.17 2.83 8.38
CA ARG A 84 -18.12 1.42 7.96
C ARG A 84 -16.69 0.94 7.73
N THR A 85 -16.53 -0.38 7.72
CA THR A 85 -15.28 -1.06 7.37
C THR A 85 -15.51 -1.90 6.13
N VAL A 86 -14.61 -1.80 5.17
CA VAL A 86 -14.58 -2.64 3.97
C VAL A 86 -13.57 -3.75 4.20
N GLU A 87 -13.97 -4.98 3.91
CA GLU A 87 -13.08 -6.14 4.04
C GLU A 87 -12.86 -6.72 2.65
N LEU A 88 -11.57 -6.91 2.27
CA LEU A 88 -11.19 -7.43 0.97
C LEU A 88 -10.43 -8.74 1.12
N ALA A 89 -10.90 -9.75 0.40
CA ALA A 89 -10.24 -11.04 0.26
C ALA A 89 -9.27 -11.02 -0.92
N PRO A 90 -8.39 -12.03 -1.07
CA PRO A 90 -7.51 -12.10 -2.22
C PRO A 90 -8.27 -11.96 -3.55
N ARG A 91 -7.69 -11.19 -4.47
CA ARG A 91 -8.23 -10.90 -5.80
C ARG A 91 -9.46 -9.98 -5.77
N GLU A 92 -9.63 -9.25 -4.68
CA GLU A 92 -10.62 -8.18 -4.57
C GLU A 92 -9.93 -6.83 -4.44
N GLY A 93 -10.53 -5.81 -5.02
CA GLY A 93 -10.00 -4.45 -5.02
C GLY A 93 -11.03 -3.42 -4.65
N PHE A 94 -10.55 -2.21 -4.36
CA PHE A 94 -11.40 -1.12 -3.89
C PHE A 94 -10.71 0.22 -4.14
N VAL A 95 -11.45 1.21 -4.61
CA VAL A 95 -10.92 2.57 -4.78
C VAL A 95 -11.37 3.44 -3.64
N VAL A 96 -10.41 4.08 -2.96
CA VAL A 96 -10.68 5.13 -1.99
C VAL A 96 -10.49 6.46 -2.73
N PRO A 97 -11.56 7.23 -2.96
CA PRO A 97 -11.44 8.48 -3.67
C PRO A 97 -10.78 9.55 -2.81
N HIS A 98 -10.23 10.57 -3.47
CA HIS A 98 -9.64 11.70 -2.77
C HIS A 98 -10.64 12.34 -1.80
N GLY A 99 -10.13 12.93 -0.73
CA GLY A 99 -10.94 13.56 0.30
C GLY A 99 -11.63 12.59 1.26
N THR A 100 -11.42 11.29 1.11
CA THR A 100 -12.05 10.28 1.98
C THR A 100 -11.11 9.91 3.11
N LEU A 101 -11.52 10.19 4.34
CA LEU A 101 -10.78 9.80 5.53
C LEU A 101 -10.84 8.28 5.69
N HIS A 102 -9.69 7.66 5.82
CA HIS A 102 -9.60 6.20 5.88
C HIS A 102 -8.32 5.75 6.59
N ARG A 103 -8.29 4.48 6.94
CA ARG A 103 -7.06 3.79 7.32
C ARG A 103 -7.10 2.34 6.85
N THR A 104 -5.94 1.79 6.55
CA THR A 104 -5.78 0.38 6.22
C THR A 104 -5.29 -0.37 7.45
N ARG A 105 -5.69 -1.63 7.59
CA ARG A 105 -5.21 -2.52 8.64
C ARG A 105 -5.32 -3.98 8.21
N ALA A 106 -4.54 -4.82 8.85
CA ALA A 106 -4.59 -6.26 8.63
C ALA A 106 -4.33 -6.97 9.95
N THR A 107 -5.13 -8.00 10.24
CA THR A 107 -5.00 -8.79 11.46
C THR A 107 -3.99 -9.92 11.32
N GLN A 108 -3.55 -10.17 10.08
CA GLN A 108 -2.53 -11.15 9.74
C GLN A 108 -1.69 -10.59 8.60
N ARG A 109 -0.53 -11.22 8.33
CA ARG A 109 0.33 -10.78 7.23
C ARG A 109 -0.48 -10.78 5.93
N THR A 110 -0.49 -9.65 5.26
CA THR A 110 -1.28 -9.41 4.06
C THR A 110 -0.41 -8.71 3.02
N VAL A 111 -0.52 -9.14 1.77
CA VAL A 111 0.19 -8.53 0.64
C VAL A 111 -0.83 -7.88 -0.27
N ILE A 112 -0.62 -6.60 -0.52
CA ILE A 112 -1.52 -5.80 -1.37
C ILE A 112 -0.73 -5.07 -2.45
N LEU A 113 -1.41 -4.76 -3.54
CA LEU A 113 -0.92 -3.82 -4.54
C LEU A 113 -1.75 -2.55 -4.45
N MET A 114 -1.11 -1.43 -4.73
CA MET A 114 -1.77 -0.13 -4.80
C MET A 114 -1.39 0.53 -6.12
N VAL A 115 -2.37 1.16 -6.75
CA VAL A 115 -2.14 1.98 -7.94
C VAL A 115 -2.59 3.39 -7.60
N GLU A 116 -1.69 4.34 -7.77
CA GLU A 116 -1.93 5.71 -7.37
C GLU A 116 -1.05 6.67 -8.16
N ASN A 117 -1.40 7.94 -8.15
CA ASN A 117 -0.58 8.96 -8.80
C ASN A 117 0.77 9.07 -8.07
N ALA A 118 1.85 9.27 -8.81
CA ALA A 118 3.20 9.37 -8.25
C ALA A 118 3.37 10.53 -7.27
N THR A 119 2.48 11.52 -7.31
CA THR A 119 2.51 12.68 -6.40
C THR A 119 1.92 12.39 -5.02
N ILE A 120 1.30 11.21 -4.83
CA ILE A 120 0.64 10.90 -3.57
C ILE A 120 1.66 10.82 -2.43
N VAL A 121 1.28 11.39 -1.28
CA VAL A 121 2.07 11.31 -0.05
C VAL A 121 1.46 10.18 0.79
N PRO A 122 2.19 9.07 1.01
CA PRO A 122 1.62 7.89 1.67
C PRO A 122 0.97 8.17 3.03
N THR A 123 1.49 9.13 3.78
CA THR A 123 0.98 9.48 5.10
C THR A 123 -0.23 10.40 5.07
N GLY A 124 -0.64 10.86 3.90
CA GLY A 124 -1.75 11.78 3.74
C GLY A 124 -1.33 13.20 3.34
N SER A 125 -2.27 13.98 2.92
CA SER A 125 -2.03 15.36 2.51
C SER A 125 -3.11 16.31 3.01
#